data_184b5657595541862d3fb82369d9da93
#
_entry.id   184b5657595541862d3fb82369d9da93
#
_cell.length_a   1.000
_cell.length_b   1.000
_cell.length_c   1.000
_cell.angle_alpha   90.00
_cell.angle_beta   90.00
_cell.angle_gamma   90.00
#
_symmetry.space_group_name_H-M   'P 1'
#
loop_
_entity.id
_entity.type
_entity.pdbx_description
1 polymer ?
#
loop_
_entity_poly.entity_id
_entity_poly.type
_entity_poly.pdbx_seq_one_letter_code
_entity_poly.pdbx_strand_id
1 'polypeptide(L)'
;EAMDISHAAPFTFGSKIIAGDYKDLKDAGIIIITAGANQKPGETRLDLLEKNVGIFKGIIPEVVKYAPNAILIVAANPVDIMTEVTLKLSGFPKNRVFGTGTVLDSARFRSILGRHLGISPKSVHANVIGEHGDSEVLVWSSAVAGTTCVERLASQLGKDLDKVVKGSIDNEVRNA
;
A
#
# COMPACT_ATOMS: atom_id res chain seq x y z
N GLU A 1 18.26 -10.82 6.50
CA GLU A 1 17.31 -10.04 5.65
C GLU A 1 18.06 -9.20 4.60
N ALA A 2 18.95 -8.25 4.94
CA ALA A 2 19.66 -7.41 3.95
C ALA A 2 20.43 -8.24 2.93
N MET A 3 21.07 -9.33 3.35
CA MET A 3 21.77 -10.27 2.47
C MET A 3 20.77 -10.97 1.53
N ASP A 4 19.63 -11.44 2.04
CA ASP A 4 18.61 -12.11 1.22
C ASP A 4 18.03 -11.17 0.16
N ILE A 5 17.72 -9.92 0.55
CA ILE A 5 17.25 -8.89 -0.40
C ILE A 5 18.36 -8.59 -1.44
N SER A 6 19.64 -8.60 -1.05
CA SER A 6 20.76 -8.33 -1.96
C SER A 6 20.90 -9.37 -3.09
N HIS A 7 20.36 -10.59 -2.88
CA HIS A 7 20.33 -11.62 -3.92
C HIS A 7 19.44 -11.26 -5.12
N ALA A 8 18.55 -10.28 -4.97
CA ALA A 8 17.78 -9.73 -6.10
C ALA A 8 18.57 -8.73 -6.95
N ALA A 9 19.72 -8.23 -6.48
CA ALA A 9 20.50 -7.21 -7.18
C ALA A 9 20.86 -7.56 -8.64
N PRO A 10 21.18 -8.82 -9.02
CA PRO A 10 21.42 -9.19 -10.42
C PRO A 10 20.21 -9.01 -11.35
N PHE A 11 19.00 -8.95 -10.79
CA PHE A 11 17.73 -8.81 -11.53
C PHE A 11 17.14 -7.40 -11.44
N THR A 12 17.87 -6.47 -10.83
CA THR A 12 17.46 -5.06 -10.66
C THR A 12 18.51 -4.13 -11.28
N PHE A 13 18.27 -2.83 -11.24
CA PHE A 13 19.16 -1.81 -11.81
C PHE A 13 20.41 -1.51 -10.95
N GLY A 14 21.03 -2.53 -10.36
CA GLY A 14 22.31 -2.37 -9.66
C GLY A 14 22.20 -1.72 -8.27
N SER A 15 21.15 -2.02 -7.54
CA SER A 15 20.91 -1.50 -6.18
C SER A 15 21.92 -2.08 -5.19
N LYS A 16 22.51 -1.23 -4.35
CA LYS A 16 23.31 -1.63 -3.19
C LYS A 16 22.38 -1.72 -1.96
N ILE A 17 22.31 -2.89 -1.35
CA ILE A 17 21.50 -3.16 -0.17
C ILE A 17 22.40 -3.39 1.03
N ILE A 18 22.21 -2.61 2.09
CA ILE A 18 23.00 -2.68 3.33
C ILE A 18 22.05 -2.64 4.54
N ALA A 19 22.44 -3.31 5.61
CA ALA A 19 21.86 -3.05 6.92
C ALA A 19 22.54 -1.81 7.52
N GLY A 20 21.77 -0.96 8.23
CA GLY A 20 22.28 0.28 8.81
C GLY A 20 21.50 0.69 10.05
N ASP A 21 21.98 1.74 10.69
CA ASP A 21 21.34 2.40 11.82
C ASP A 21 20.67 3.72 11.38
N TYR A 22 19.97 4.39 12.29
CA TYR A 22 19.33 5.69 12.01
C TYR A 22 20.30 6.75 11.45
N LYS A 23 21.57 6.75 11.89
CA LYS A 23 22.62 7.68 11.37
C LYS A 23 22.88 7.53 9.88
N ASP A 24 22.62 6.34 9.33
CA ASP A 24 22.85 6.04 7.92
C ASP A 24 21.70 6.58 7.04
N LEU A 25 20.62 7.09 7.64
CA LEU A 25 19.52 7.76 6.94
C LEU A 25 19.86 9.18 6.46
N LYS A 26 21.02 9.72 6.78
CA LYS A 26 21.42 11.12 6.54
C LYS A 26 21.10 11.64 5.14
N ASP A 27 21.30 10.81 4.12
CA ASP A 27 21.10 11.20 2.72
C ASP A 27 19.88 10.50 2.09
N ALA A 28 19.00 9.93 2.92
CA ALA A 28 17.81 9.25 2.44
C ALA A 28 16.80 10.26 1.88
N GLY A 29 16.42 10.09 0.62
CA GLY A 29 15.35 10.88 -0.01
C GLY A 29 13.96 10.35 0.33
N ILE A 30 13.84 9.02 0.53
CA ILE A 30 12.59 8.34 0.87
C ILE A 30 12.85 7.35 2.01
N ILE A 31 11.98 7.33 3.00
CA ILE A 31 11.99 6.37 4.10
C ILE A 31 10.64 5.66 4.17
N ILE A 32 10.67 4.34 4.07
CA ILE A 32 9.47 3.50 4.16
C ILE A 32 9.43 2.88 5.56
N ILE A 33 8.35 3.12 6.29
CA ILE A 33 8.15 2.66 7.67
C ILE A 33 7.22 1.45 7.63
N THR A 34 7.79 0.27 7.82
CA THR A 34 7.08 -1.01 7.85
C THR A 34 6.99 -1.60 9.26
N ALA A 35 7.56 -0.90 10.24
CA ALA A 35 7.56 -1.35 11.63
C ALA A 35 6.15 -1.34 12.21
N GLY A 36 5.77 -2.43 12.85
CA GLY A 36 4.47 -2.57 13.51
C GLY A 36 4.36 -3.91 14.22
N ALA A 37 3.50 -3.96 15.23
CA ALA A 37 3.15 -5.19 15.90
C ALA A 37 2.02 -5.91 15.14
N ASN A 38 2.02 -7.23 15.18
CA ASN A 38 0.90 -8.04 14.72
C ASN A 38 -0.16 -8.15 15.82
N GLN A 39 -1.42 -8.18 15.42
CA GLN A 39 -2.53 -8.43 16.34
C GLN A 39 -2.44 -9.84 16.91
N LYS A 40 -2.53 -9.96 18.23
CA LYS A 40 -2.54 -11.26 18.92
C LYS A 40 -3.98 -11.73 19.13
N PRO A 41 -4.21 -13.06 19.30
CA PRO A 41 -5.53 -13.56 19.65
C PRO A 41 -6.04 -12.90 20.93
N GLY A 42 -7.27 -12.39 20.89
CA GLY A 42 -7.90 -11.68 22.02
C GLY A 42 -7.58 -10.19 22.13
N GLU A 43 -6.70 -9.65 21.32
CA GLU A 43 -6.45 -8.20 21.27
C GLU A 43 -7.51 -7.47 20.44
N THR A 44 -7.88 -6.29 20.90
CA THR A 44 -8.74 -5.39 20.14
C THR A 44 -7.93 -4.60 19.09
N ARG A 45 -8.62 -4.02 18.08
CA ARG A 45 -8.00 -3.08 17.13
C ARG A 45 -7.39 -1.86 17.84
N LEU A 46 -7.97 -1.43 18.97
CA LEU A 46 -7.48 -0.31 19.76
C LEU A 46 -6.17 -0.64 20.47
N ASP A 47 -6.06 -1.84 21.07
CA ASP A 47 -4.82 -2.30 21.70
C ASP A 47 -3.66 -2.36 20.68
N LEU A 48 -3.94 -2.85 19.47
CA LEU A 48 -2.95 -2.87 18.39
C LEU A 48 -2.52 -1.45 17.99
N LEU A 49 -3.46 -0.53 17.88
CA LEU A 49 -3.18 0.86 17.55
C LEU A 49 -2.29 1.52 18.62
N GLU A 50 -2.61 1.35 19.90
CA GLU A 50 -1.80 1.90 21.00
C GLU A 50 -0.37 1.38 20.97
N LYS A 51 -0.17 0.09 20.71
CA LYS A 51 1.16 -0.50 20.55
C LYS A 51 1.93 0.12 19.38
N ASN A 52 1.28 0.23 18.23
CA ASN A 52 1.91 0.78 17.04
C ASN A 52 2.24 2.27 17.20
N VAL A 53 1.39 3.05 17.86
CA VAL A 53 1.69 4.43 18.25
C VAL A 53 2.90 4.50 19.17
N GLY A 54 3.02 3.58 20.12
CA GLY A 54 4.20 3.46 21.01
C GLY A 54 5.48 3.21 20.21
N ILE A 55 5.46 2.29 19.24
CA ILE A 55 6.59 2.00 18.35
C ILE A 55 6.97 3.25 17.54
N PHE A 56 5.99 3.93 16.96
CA PHE A 56 6.22 5.11 16.13
C PHE A 56 6.77 6.31 16.94
N LYS A 57 6.36 6.47 18.20
CA LYS A 57 6.95 7.46 19.11
C LYS A 57 8.45 7.25 19.35
N GLY A 58 8.95 6.03 19.23
CA GLY A 58 10.38 5.73 19.29
C GLY A 58 11.10 5.94 17.97
N ILE A 59 10.46 5.62 16.85
CA ILE A 59 11.07 5.63 15.50
C ILE A 59 11.08 7.03 14.90
N ILE A 60 9.93 7.71 14.87
CA ILE A 60 9.76 8.93 14.08
C ILE A 60 10.70 10.07 14.53
N PRO A 61 10.91 10.35 15.83
CA PRO A 61 11.85 11.38 16.25
C PRO A 61 13.29 11.11 15.78
N GLU A 62 13.74 9.85 15.82
CA GLU A 62 15.08 9.50 15.32
C GLU A 62 15.19 9.65 13.80
N VAL A 63 14.14 9.26 13.06
CA VAL A 63 14.07 9.47 11.60
C VAL A 63 14.17 10.96 11.27
N VAL A 64 13.39 11.81 11.93
CA VAL A 64 13.38 13.27 11.71
C VAL A 64 14.75 13.88 12.02
N LYS A 65 15.40 13.43 13.09
CA LYS A 65 16.72 13.91 13.50
C LYS A 65 17.81 13.67 12.46
N TYR A 66 17.81 12.49 11.82
CA TYR A 66 18.85 12.12 10.86
C TYR A 66 18.47 12.40 9.39
N ALA A 67 17.18 12.45 9.06
CA ALA A 67 16.69 12.68 7.70
C ALA A 67 15.58 13.76 7.64
N PRO A 68 15.85 15.01 8.01
CA PRO A 68 14.84 16.07 8.13
C PRO A 68 14.19 16.46 6.79
N ASN A 69 14.78 16.06 5.67
CA ASN A 69 14.30 16.41 4.32
C ASN A 69 13.67 15.22 3.58
N ALA A 70 13.64 14.03 4.18
CA ALA A 70 13.08 12.85 3.53
C ALA A 70 11.56 12.92 3.31
N ILE A 71 11.08 12.12 2.38
CA ILE A 71 9.67 11.76 2.25
C ILE A 71 9.44 10.51 3.11
N LEU A 72 8.39 10.50 3.93
CA LEU A 72 8.01 9.36 4.75
C LEU A 72 6.83 8.62 4.12
N ILE A 73 6.99 7.31 3.93
CA ILE A 73 5.92 6.43 3.44
C ILE A 73 5.60 5.42 4.55
N VAL A 74 4.36 5.40 5.00
CA VAL A 74 3.88 4.49 6.05
C VAL A 74 3.22 3.28 5.41
N ALA A 75 3.67 2.08 5.78
CA ALA A 75 3.10 0.81 5.34
C ALA A 75 2.60 -0.07 6.50
N ALA A 76 2.65 0.43 7.73
CA ALA A 76 2.18 -0.27 8.92
C ALA A 76 0.69 -0.05 9.17
N ASN A 77 -0.04 -1.11 9.49
CA ASN A 77 -1.48 -1.04 9.78
C ASN A 77 -1.78 -0.62 11.24
N PRO A 78 -2.91 0.08 11.47
CA PRO A 78 -3.86 0.60 10.47
C PRO A 78 -3.29 1.83 9.75
N VAL A 79 -3.05 1.69 8.42
CA VAL A 79 -2.17 2.59 7.66
C VAL A 79 -2.64 4.05 7.65
N ASP A 80 -3.93 4.29 7.53
CA ASP A 80 -4.47 5.66 7.48
C ASP A 80 -4.23 6.40 8.79
N ILE A 81 -4.51 5.74 9.93
CA ILE A 81 -4.29 6.31 11.26
C ILE A 81 -2.80 6.47 11.55
N MET A 82 -1.98 5.47 11.20
CA MET A 82 -0.53 5.52 11.42
C MET A 82 0.15 6.58 10.55
N THR A 83 -0.41 6.89 9.37
CA THR A 83 0.03 8.02 8.53
C THR A 83 -0.23 9.37 9.22
N GLU A 84 -1.41 9.55 9.79
CA GLU A 84 -1.75 10.76 10.56
C GLU A 84 -0.89 10.89 11.83
N VAL A 85 -0.64 9.79 12.53
CA VAL A 85 0.29 9.74 13.67
C VAL A 85 1.71 10.14 13.24
N THR A 86 2.19 9.62 12.11
CA THR A 86 3.50 9.97 11.56
C THR A 86 3.58 11.44 11.20
N LEU A 87 2.56 11.99 10.58
CA LEU A 87 2.49 13.41 10.25
C LEU A 87 2.60 14.29 11.51
N LYS A 88 1.86 13.94 12.57
CA LYS A 88 1.90 14.68 13.84
C LYS A 88 3.24 14.56 14.56
N LEU A 89 3.81 13.35 14.61
CA LEU A 89 5.08 13.11 15.30
C LEU A 89 6.28 13.71 14.57
N SER A 90 6.26 13.71 13.24
CA SER A 90 7.37 14.24 12.43
C SER A 90 7.38 15.76 12.34
N GLY A 91 6.21 16.40 12.44
CA GLY A 91 6.06 17.82 12.14
C GLY A 91 6.33 18.18 10.66
N PHE A 92 6.42 17.19 9.78
CA PHE A 92 6.66 17.41 8.36
C PHE A 92 5.42 17.99 7.67
N PRO A 93 5.59 18.72 6.57
CA PRO A 93 4.46 19.17 5.78
C PRO A 93 3.74 17.98 5.14
N LYS A 94 2.42 18.12 4.94
CA LYS A 94 1.54 17.03 4.43
C LYS A 94 2.00 16.40 3.11
N ASN A 95 2.68 17.17 2.26
CA ASN A 95 3.21 16.69 0.99
C ASN A 95 4.50 15.85 1.11
N ARG A 96 4.95 15.55 2.33
CA ARG A 96 6.10 14.69 2.59
C ARG A 96 5.78 13.46 3.47
N VAL A 97 4.52 13.25 3.81
CA VAL A 97 4.09 12.08 4.61
C VAL A 97 2.92 11.41 3.90
N PHE A 98 3.09 10.15 3.50
CA PHE A 98 2.10 9.36 2.78
C PHE A 98 1.91 8.00 3.45
N GLY A 99 0.69 7.48 3.38
CA GLY A 99 0.43 6.06 3.60
C GLY A 99 0.45 5.31 2.26
N THR A 100 0.72 4.00 2.30
CA THR A 100 0.52 3.14 1.12
C THR A 100 -0.96 3.06 0.72
N GLY A 101 -1.85 3.28 1.67
CA GLY A 101 -3.30 3.30 1.46
C GLY A 101 -3.77 2.08 0.68
N THR A 102 -4.58 2.32 -0.32
CA THR A 102 -5.21 1.30 -1.17
C THR A 102 -4.37 0.91 -2.42
N VAL A 103 -3.05 1.09 -2.39
CA VAL A 103 -2.17 0.70 -3.51
C VAL A 103 -2.20 -0.82 -3.72
N LEU A 104 -2.13 -1.60 -2.63
CA LEU A 104 -2.20 -3.06 -2.70
C LEU A 104 -3.58 -3.51 -3.18
N ASP A 105 -4.65 -2.92 -2.69
CA ASP A 105 -6.03 -3.25 -3.08
C ASP A 105 -6.27 -2.91 -4.56
N SER A 106 -5.72 -1.81 -5.03
CA SER A 106 -5.72 -1.47 -6.46
C SER A 106 -4.97 -2.51 -7.31
N ALA A 107 -3.85 -3.03 -6.82
CA ALA A 107 -3.12 -4.10 -7.51
C ALA A 107 -3.91 -5.42 -7.51
N ARG A 108 -4.57 -5.76 -6.41
CA ARG A 108 -5.49 -6.91 -6.30
C ARG A 108 -6.64 -6.77 -7.29
N PHE A 109 -7.32 -5.61 -7.30
CA PHE A 109 -8.41 -5.32 -8.22
C PHE A 109 -7.98 -5.50 -9.69
N ARG A 110 -6.83 -4.94 -10.09
CA ARG A 110 -6.29 -5.12 -11.45
C ARG A 110 -5.99 -6.59 -11.76
N SER A 111 -5.42 -7.31 -10.81
CA SER A 111 -5.08 -8.73 -10.98
C SER A 111 -6.33 -9.60 -11.15
N ILE A 112 -7.33 -9.43 -10.28
CA ILE A 112 -8.58 -10.19 -10.29
C ILE A 112 -9.37 -9.88 -11.56
N LEU A 113 -9.52 -8.60 -11.90
CA LEU A 113 -10.22 -8.16 -13.09
C LEU A 113 -9.53 -8.63 -14.38
N GLY A 114 -8.20 -8.56 -14.44
CA GLY A 114 -7.40 -9.08 -15.55
C GLY A 114 -7.60 -10.59 -15.75
N ARG A 115 -7.58 -11.36 -14.66
CA ARG A 115 -7.86 -12.80 -14.67
C ARG A 115 -9.30 -13.08 -15.17
N HIS A 116 -10.30 -12.35 -14.68
CA HIS A 116 -11.70 -12.50 -15.11
C HIS A 116 -11.86 -12.23 -16.60
N LEU A 117 -11.27 -11.17 -17.11
CA LEU A 117 -11.34 -10.79 -18.53
C LEU A 117 -10.43 -11.63 -19.44
N GLY A 118 -9.48 -12.40 -18.89
CA GLY A 118 -8.50 -13.17 -19.64
C GLY A 118 -7.43 -12.31 -20.31
N ILE A 119 -7.08 -11.18 -19.71
CA ILE A 119 -6.07 -10.24 -20.21
C ILE A 119 -4.96 -10.00 -19.16
N SER A 120 -3.84 -9.46 -19.61
CA SER A 120 -2.75 -9.11 -18.68
C SER A 120 -3.20 -8.05 -17.67
N PRO A 121 -2.98 -8.26 -16.34
CA PRO A 121 -3.23 -7.23 -15.33
C PRO A 121 -2.50 -5.92 -15.58
N LYS A 122 -1.37 -5.95 -16.28
CA LYS A 122 -0.62 -4.74 -16.67
C LYS A 122 -1.40 -3.83 -17.62
N SER A 123 -2.36 -4.39 -18.38
CA SER A 123 -3.22 -3.64 -19.29
C SER A 123 -4.46 -3.07 -18.59
N VAL A 124 -4.72 -3.48 -17.34
CA VAL A 124 -5.86 -2.99 -16.56
C VAL A 124 -5.44 -1.78 -15.73
N HIS A 125 -6.19 -0.70 -15.88
CA HIS A 125 -6.06 0.53 -15.09
C HIS A 125 -7.35 0.71 -14.27
N ALA A 126 -7.27 0.32 -13.02
CA ALA A 126 -8.37 0.36 -12.08
C ALA A 126 -7.83 0.73 -10.70
N ASN A 127 -8.58 1.46 -9.91
CA ASN A 127 -8.15 1.96 -8.63
C ASN A 127 -9.16 1.62 -7.54
N VAL A 128 -8.66 1.42 -6.35
CA VAL A 128 -9.41 1.41 -5.10
C VAL A 128 -9.07 2.70 -4.38
N ILE A 129 -10.05 3.37 -3.79
CA ILE A 129 -9.90 4.63 -3.07
C ILE A 129 -10.58 4.56 -1.70
N GLY A 130 -10.28 5.51 -0.85
CA GLY A 130 -10.80 5.60 0.51
C GLY A 130 -9.82 5.05 1.54
N GLU A 131 -10.33 4.62 2.68
CA GLU A 131 -9.59 3.97 3.74
C GLU A 131 -9.17 2.56 3.29
N HIS A 132 -7.95 2.12 3.64
CA HIS A 132 -7.57 0.72 3.47
C HIS A 132 -8.30 -0.13 4.51
N GLY A 133 -9.38 -0.81 4.10
CA GLY A 133 -10.24 -1.63 4.95
C GLY A 133 -11.68 -1.72 4.44
N ASP A 134 -12.61 -1.93 5.38
CA ASP A 134 -14.00 -2.25 5.06
C ASP A 134 -14.75 -1.15 4.28
N SER A 135 -14.31 0.11 4.41
CA SER A 135 -14.91 1.28 3.76
C SER A 135 -14.29 1.66 2.41
N GLU A 136 -13.32 0.87 1.92
CA GLU A 136 -12.71 1.11 0.61
C GLU A 136 -13.73 1.01 -0.54
N VAL A 137 -13.47 1.73 -1.62
CA VAL A 137 -14.34 1.78 -2.80
C VAL A 137 -13.57 1.42 -4.05
N LEU A 138 -13.98 0.36 -4.74
CA LEU A 138 -13.48 0.02 -6.07
C LEU A 138 -14.12 0.94 -7.10
N VAL A 139 -13.30 1.70 -7.83
CA VAL A 139 -13.78 2.72 -8.77
C VAL A 139 -14.05 2.08 -10.13
N TRP A 140 -15.16 1.36 -10.24
CA TRP A 140 -15.58 0.71 -11.47
C TRP A 140 -15.79 1.68 -12.63
N SER A 141 -16.33 2.87 -12.35
CA SER A 141 -16.65 3.89 -13.36
C SER A 141 -15.45 4.40 -14.15
N SER A 142 -14.23 4.29 -13.58
CA SER A 142 -12.99 4.70 -14.24
C SER A 142 -12.11 3.51 -14.65
N ALA A 143 -12.58 2.28 -14.42
CA ALA A 143 -11.80 1.09 -14.76
C ALA A 143 -11.73 0.90 -16.29
N VAL A 144 -10.52 0.83 -16.83
CA VAL A 144 -10.25 0.65 -18.25
C VAL A 144 -9.20 -0.43 -18.49
N ALA A 145 -9.25 -1.04 -19.67
CA ALA A 145 -8.17 -1.88 -20.16
C ALA A 145 -7.69 -1.32 -21.51
N GLY A 146 -6.44 -0.89 -21.53
CA GLY A 146 -5.96 -0.03 -22.61
C GLY A 146 -6.77 1.28 -22.64
N THR A 147 -7.49 1.54 -23.71
CA THR A 147 -8.36 2.74 -23.90
C THR A 147 -9.85 2.43 -23.77
N THR A 148 -10.22 1.21 -23.43
CA THR A 148 -11.62 0.76 -23.42
C THR A 148 -12.10 0.53 -22.00
N CYS A 149 -13.29 1.03 -21.64
CA CYS A 149 -13.87 0.74 -20.34
C CYS A 149 -14.14 -0.78 -20.19
N VAL A 150 -13.97 -1.27 -18.97
CA VAL A 150 -13.96 -2.71 -18.71
C VAL A 150 -15.30 -3.38 -19.00
N GLU A 151 -16.42 -2.68 -18.81
CA GLU A 151 -17.75 -3.20 -19.15
C GLU A 151 -17.90 -3.45 -20.65
N ARG A 152 -17.46 -2.49 -21.47
CA ARG A 152 -17.49 -2.63 -22.93
C ARG A 152 -16.57 -3.76 -23.38
N LEU A 153 -15.37 -3.84 -22.80
CA LEU A 153 -14.43 -4.90 -23.14
C LEU A 153 -14.98 -6.27 -22.73
N ALA A 154 -15.57 -6.41 -21.55
CA ALA A 154 -16.21 -7.64 -21.09
C ALA A 154 -17.26 -8.11 -22.08
N SER A 155 -18.16 -7.22 -22.50
CA SER A 155 -19.16 -7.51 -23.53
C SER A 155 -18.55 -7.98 -24.85
N GLN A 156 -17.48 -7.34 -25.33
CA GLN A 156 -16.78 -7.74 -26.56
C GLN A 156 -16.11 -9.12 -26.44
N LEU A 157 -15.67 -9.49 -25.23
CA LEU A 157 -15.03 -10.77 -24.95
C LEU A 157 -16.04 -11.88 -24.59
N GLY A 158 -17.35 -11.58 -24.56
CA GLY A 158 -18.38 -12.52 -24.11
C GLY A 158 -18.22 -12.91 -22.62
N LYS A 159 -17.76 -11.99 -21.80
CA LYS A 159 -17.59 -12.16 -20.34
C LYS A 159 -18.68 -11.39 -19.61
N ASP A 160 -19.25 -12.02 -18.60
CA ASP A 160 -20.18 -11.33 -17.72
C ASP A 160 -19.42 -10.37 -16.79
N LEU A 161 -19.93 -9.17 -16.65
CA LEU A 161 -19.47 -8.17 -15.70
C LEU A 161 -20.68 -7.42 -15.10
N ASP A 162 -21.69 -8.19 -14.76
CA ASP A 162 -22.91 -7.71 -14.15
C ASP A 162 -22.68 -7.32 -12.67
N LYS A 163 -23.74 -6.92 -12.01
CA LYS A 163 -23.70 -6.49 -10.60
C LYS A 163 -23.29 -7.62 -9.65
N VAL A 164 -23.60 -8.88 -9.98
CA VAL A 164 -23.25 -10.04 -9.15
C VAL A 164 -21.76 -10.33 -9.26
N VAL A 165 -21.23 -10.36 -10.49
CA VAL A 165 -19.80 -10.57 -10.75
C VAL A 165 -18.96 -9.44 -10.14
N LYS A 166 -19.38 -8.18 -10.30
CA LYS A 166 -18.71 -7.04 -9.66
C LYS A 166 -18.68 -7.19 -8.12
N GLY A 167 -19.80 -7.56 -7.50
CA GLY A 167 -19.88 -7.82 -6.07
C GLY A 167 -18.96 -8.95 -5.59
N SER A 168 -18.79 -10.00 -6.40
CA SER A 168 -17.85 -11.08 -6.13
C SER A 168 -16.39 -10.60 -6.18
N ILE A 169 -16.06 -9.78 -7.18
CA ILE A 169 -14.72 -9.18 -7.33
C ILE A 169 -14.43 -8.22 -6.15
N ASP A 170 -15.38 -7.37 -5.78
CA ASP A 170 -15.27 -6.47 -4.64
C ASP A 170 -14.95 -7.26 -3.35
N ASN A 171 -15.66 -8.37 -3.12
CA ASN A 171 -15.44 -9.23 -1.98
C ASN A 171 -14.07 -9.93 -2.02
N GLU A 172 -13.64 -10.39 -3.19
CA GLU A 172 -12.32 -11.03 -3.35
C GLU A 172 -11.18 -10.03 -3.09
N VAL A 173 -11.30 -8.77 -3.54
CA VAL A 173 -10.29 -7.72 -3.28
C VAL A 173 -10.15 -7.45 -1.78
N ARG A 174 -11.27 -7.32 -1.06
CA ARG A 174 -11.29 -7.00 0.38
C ARG A 174 -10.77 -8.11 1.27
N ASN A 175 -10.90 -9.37 0.85
CA ASN A 175 -10.54 -10.54 1.65
C ASN A 175 -9.24 -11.23 1.18
N ALA A 176 -8.48 -10.61 0.28
CA ALA A 176 -7.24 -11.16 -0.28
C ALA A 176 -6.03 -10.99 0.66
#